data_572aff657ec137b3dc4b93615317694c
#
_entry.id   572aff657ec137b3dc4b93615317694c
#
_cell.length_a   1.000
_cell.length_b   1.000
_cell.length_c   1.000
_cell.angle_alpha   90.00
_cell.angle_beta   90.00
_cell.angle_gamma   90.00
#
_symmetry.space_group_name_H-M   'P 1'
#
loop_
_entity.id
_entity.type
_entity.pdbx_description
1 polymer ?
#
loop_
_entity_poly.entity_id
_entity_poly.type
_entity_poly.pdbx_seq_one_letter_code
_entity_poly.pdbx_strand_id
1 'polypeptide(L)'
;MFQMAASLCLANGIVALCAALAHRCWASHSGSVMKYIILILFILCVVYIHYRGRVRYTFWRQLSDHSTFTAPLNAFMYLFSRAPITPYLQPEQFPELVILRDNWQTIRDEGQQLMAIQQIKASDQFNDAGFNSFFKTGWKRFYLKWYEDSHPSAMSLCPRTTALLRGLPSVKAAMFAELPDGSRLPRHRDPYAGSLRYHLGLITPNDDRCFIEVDGERYSWRDGEGVMFDETYLHYAENQSGQNRLILFCDIERPMRYRWAQSVNHWLGRNLMSAATAPNEEGDRTGGVNKLFKYIYAVRKVGKRLKAWNRTGYYIIKWILFGGIAAGIFFAV
;
A
#
# COMPACT_ATOMS: atom_id res chain seq x y z
N MET A 1 -62.92 30.29 -32.04
CA MET A 1 -61.59 29.84 -32.42
C MET A 1 -60.49 30.27 -31.41
N PHE A 2 -60.44 31.47 -30.90
CA PHE A 2 -59.41 31.94 -30.00
C PHE A 2 -59.39 31.27 -28.59
N GLN A 3 -60.52 30.87 -28.05
CA GLN A 3 -60.58 30.25 -26.71
C GLN A 3 -60.08 28.77 -26.70
N MET A 4 -60.23 28.03 -27.82
CA MET A 4 -59.69 26.67 -27.93
C MET A 4 -58.18 26.66 -28.06
N ALA A 5 -57.56 27.64 -28.72
CA ALA A 5 -56.12 27.73 -28.87
C ALA A 5 -55.42 28.07 -27.55
N ALA A 6 -56.01 28.95 -26.72
CA ALA A 6 -55.49 29.31 -25.42
C ALA A 6 -55.54 28.14 -24.42
N SER A 7 -56.60 27.33 -24.45
CA SER A 7 -56.70 26.12 -23.60
C SER A 7 -55.70 25.02 -23.97
N LEU A 8 -55.39 24.88 -25.24
CA LEU A 8 -54.35 23.91 -25.69
C LEU A 8 -52.94 24.35 -25.31
N CYS A 9 -52.61 25.64 -25.36
CA CYS A 9 -51.34 26.16 -24.93
C CYS A 9 -51.12 25.99 -23.40
N LEU A 10 -52.17 26.25 -22.60
CA LEU A 10 -52.10 26.02 -21.15
C LEU A 10 -51.94 24.54 -20.79
N ALA A 11 -52.63 23.64 -21.45
CA ALA A 11 -52.52 22.20 -21.20
C ALA A 11 -51.12 21.66 -21.56
N ASN A 12 -50.57 22.12 -22.70
CA ASN A 12 -49.21 21.70 -23.10
C ASN A 12 -48.12 22.27 -22.15
N GLY A 13 -48.30 23.50 -21.63
CA GLY A 13 -47.42 24.08 -20.63
C GLY A 13 -47.43 23.33 -19.28
N ILE A 14 -48.59 22.89 -18.83
CA ILE A 14 -48.76 22.11 -17.61
C ILE A 14 -48.14 20.71 -17.76
N VAL A 15 -48.34 20.04 -18.88
CA VAL A 15 -47.75 18.74 -19.17
C VAL A 15 -46.23 18.84 -19.22
N ALA A 16 -45.67 19.85 -19.88
CA ALA A 16 -44.23 20.07 -19.92
C ALA A 16 -43.65 20.38 -18.52
N LEU A 17 -44.35 21.15 -17.69
CA LEU A 17 -43.94 21.44 -16.32
C LEU A 17 -44.00 20.17 -15.43
N CYS A 18 -45.03 19.37 -15.55
CA CYS A 18 -45.16 18.11 -14.82
C CYS A 18 -44.08 17.10 -15.25
N ALA A 19 -43.75 17.00 -16.55
CA ALA A 19 -42.68 16.17 -17.03
C ALA A 19 -41.30 16.63 -16.54
N ALA A 20 -41.06 17.95 -16.53
CA ALA A 20 -39.82 18.50 -16.00
C ALA A 20 -39.68 18.30 -14.47
N LEU A 21 -40.77 18.45 -13.72
CA LEU A 21 -40.79 18.17 -12.28
C LEU A 21 -40.64 16.68 -11.98
N ALA A 22 -41.28 15.79 -12.74
CA ALA A 22 -41.11 14.34 -12.61
C ALA A 22 -39.67 13.92 -12.92
N HIS A 23 -39.07 14.50 -13.97
CA HIS A 23 -37.67 14.22 -14.33
C HIS A 23 -36.71 14.72 -13.25
N ARG A 24 -36.94 15.88 -12.65
CA ARG A 24 -36.16 16.40 -11.52
C ARG A 24 -36.35 15.57 -10.25
N CYS A 25 -37.56 15.14 -9.93
CA CYS A 25 -37.83 14.24 -8.81
C CYS A 25 -37.14 12.87 -9.00
N TRP A 26 -37.19 12.30 -10.20
CA TRP A 26 -36.55 11.02 -10.48
C TRP A 26 -35.03 11.13 -10.46
N ALA A 27 -34.45 12.18 -11.03
CA ALA A 27 -33.01 12.43 -10.98
C ALA A 27 -32.50 12.62 -9.55
N SER A 28 -33.26 13.32 -8.69
CA SER A 28 -32.89 13.50 -7.27
C SER A 28 -33.02 12.20 -6.46
N HIS A 29 -34.02 11.36 -6.73
CA HIS A 29 -34.17 10.05 -6.08
C HIS A 29 -33.11 9.04 -6.54
N SER A 30 -32.78 9.00 -7.82
CA SER A 30 -31.72 8.11 -8.33
C SER A 30 -30.34 8.50 -7.79
N GLY A 31 -30.02 9.80 -7.67
CA GLY A 31 -28.82 10.31 -7.05
C GLY A 31 -28.70 9.90 -5.57
N SER A 32 -29.79 10.04 -4.81
CA SER A 32 -29.82 9.64 -3.40
C SER A 32 -29.65 8.13 -3.22
N VAL A 33 -30.31 7.30 -4.03
CA VAL A 33 -30.17 5.84 -3.97
C VAL A 33 -28.74 5.44 -4.30
N MET A 34 -28.12 6.03 -5.31
CA MET A 34 -26.73 5.75 -5.71
C MET A 34 -25.75 6.03 -4.58
N LYS A 35 -25.91 7.14 -3.85
CA LYS A 35 -25.07 7.47 -2.68
C LYS A 35 -25.12 6.40 -1.59
N TYR A 36 -26.31 5.90 -1.28
CA TYR A 36 -26.47 4.84 -0.29
C TYR A 36 -25.86 3.51 -0.77
N ILE A 37 -26.01 3.18 -2.05
CA ILE A 37 -25.37 1.98 -2.63
C ILE A 37 -23.87 2.08 -2.50
N ILE A 38 -23.24 3.20 -2.87
CA ILE A 38 -21.79 3.42 -2.76
C ILE A 38 -21.36 3.31 -1.30
N LEU A 39 -22.08 3.91 -0.37
CA LEU A 39 -21.78 3.85 1.06
C LEU A 39 -21.86 2.41 1.59
N ILE A 40 -22.90 1.67 1.22
CA ILE A 40 -23.08 0.26 1.63
C ILE A 40 -21.94 -0.59 1.07
N LEU A 41 -21.60 -0.44 -0.21
CA LEU A 41 -20.48 -1.15 -0.83
C LEU A 41 -19.15 -0.81 -0.15
N PHE A 42 -18.92 0.45 0.19
CA PHE A 42 -17.74 0.85 0.96
C PHE A 42 -17.67 0.14 2.31
N ILE A 43 -18.77 0.15 3.07
CA ILE A 43 -18.87 -0.52 4.38
C ILE A 43 -18.63 -2.02 4.24
N LEU A 44 -19.23 -2.67 3.24
CA LEU A 44 -19.02 -4.10 2.97
C LEU A 44 -17.56 -4.42 2.67
N CYS A 45 -16.88 -3.58 1.88
CA CYS A 45 -15.44 -3.71 1.62
C CYS A 45 -14.63 -3.59 2.92
N VAL A 46 -14.94 -2.63 3.78
CA VAL A 46 -14.25 -2.44 5.07
C VAL A 46 -14.47 -3.65 6.00
N VAL A 47 -15.70 -4.15 6.07
CA VAL A 47 -16.04 -5.35 6.84
C VAL A 47 -15.27 -6.56 6.31
N TYR A 48 -15.25 -6.76 5.00
CA TYR A 48 -14.48 -7.82 4.37
C TYR A 48 -12.99 -7.75 4.72
N ILE A 49 -12.36 -6.58 4.55
CA ILE A 49 -10.94 -6.38 4.88
C ILE A 49 -10.66 -6.60 6.38
N HIS A 50 -11.59 -6.21 7.25
CA HIS A 50 -11.45 -6.42 8.69
C HIS A 50 -11.49 -7.91 9.08
N TYR A 51 -12.40 -8.68 8.48
CA TYR A 51 -12.66 -10.07 8.85
C TYR A 51 -11.88 -11.11 8.04
N ARG A 52 -11.15 -10.69 7.01
CA ARG A 52 -10.42 -11.57 6.10
C ARG A 52 -9.35 -12.44 6.78
N GLY A 53 -8.61 -11.87 7.75
CA GLY A 53 -7.54 -12.54 8.47
C GLY A 53 -7.97 -13.13 9.80
N ARG A 54 -7.14 -14.02 10.36
CA ARG A 54 -7.27 -14.55 11.73
C ARG A 54 -6.93 -13.47 12.74
N VAL A 55 -5.83 -12.73 12.51
CA VAL A 55 -5.37 -11.64 13.36
C VAL A 55 -6.03 -10.33 12.91
N ARG A 56 -6.63 -9.59 13.86
CA ARG A 56 -7.42 -8.39 13.55
C ARG A 56 -7.02 -7.24 14.45
N TYR A 57 -7.19 -6.02 13.92
CA TYR A 57 -7.19 -4.82 14.75
C TYR A 57 -8.45 -4.78 15.62
N THR A 58 -8.38 -4.04 16.74
CA THR A 58 -9.59 -3.60 17.42
C THR A 58 -10.41 -2.70 16.50
N PHE A 59 -11.72 -2.65 16.68
CA PHE A 59 -12.64 -1.85 15.84
C PHE A 59 -12.17 -0.38 15.68
N TRP A 60 -11.82 0.28 16.78
CA TRP A 60 -11.36 1.67 16.75
C TRP A 60 -10.02 1.86 16.03
N ARG A 61 -9.14 0.88 16.13
CA ARG A 61 -7.88 0.88 15.39
C ARG A 61 -8.13 0.70 13.90
N GLN A 62 -9.03 -0.22 13.51
CA GLN A 62 -9.43 -0.45 12.13
C GLN A 62 -9.98 0.82 11.48
N LEU A 63 -10.92 1.52 12.13
CA LEU A 63 -11.51 2.76 11.61
C LEU A 63 -10.47 3.84 11.31
N SER A 64 -9.37 3.88 12.04
CA SER A 64 -8.31 4.89 11.88
C SER A 64 -7.13 4.38 11.05
N ASP A 65 -7.17 3.16 10.59
CA ASP A 65 -6.12 2.54 9.77
C ASP A 65 -6.35 2.85 8.28
N HIS A 66 -5.26 3.02 7.54
CA HIS A 66 -5.34 3.29 6.10
C HIS A 66 -6.05 2.17 5.32
N SER A 67 -6.01 0.92 5.81
CA SER A 67 -6.71 -0.20 5.19
C SER A 67 -8.23 -0.03 5.13
N THR A 68 -8.81 0.85 5.97
CA THR A 68 -10.23 1.25 5.86
C THR A 68 -10.47 2.08 4.59
N PHE A 69 -9.58 3.03 4.29
CA PHE A 69 -9.74 3.90 3.12
C PHE A 69 -9.38 3.17 1.82
N THR A 70 -8.42 2.25 1.86
CA THR A 70 -8.03 1.44 0.71
C THR A 70 -8.89 0.19 0.53
N ALA A 71 -9.89 -0.05 1.40
CA ALA A 71 -10.71 -1.25 1.39
C ALA A 71 -11.41 -1.52 0.05
N PRO A 72 -12.04 -0.55 -0.64
CA PRO A 72 -12.67 -0.81 -1.95
C PRO A 72 -11.65 -1.21 -3.01
N LEU A 73 -10.48 -0.55 -3.01
CA LEU A 73 -9.39 -0.86 -3.92
C LEU A 73 -8.86 -2.29 -3.68
N ASN A 74 -8.60 -2.63 -2.42
CA ASN A 74 -8.08 -3.94 -2.06
C ASN A 74 -9.13 -5.04 -2.27
N ALA A 75 -10.41 -4.79 -2.02
CA ALA A 75 -11.50 -5.72 -2.34
C ALA A 75 -11.58 -6.01 -3.84
N PHE A 76 -11.39 -4.97 -4.68
CA PHE A 76 -11.27 -5.14 -6.13
C PHE A 76 -10.09 -6.05 -6.49
N MET A 77 -8.90 -5.83 -5.91
CA MET A 77 -7.72 -6.64 -6.18
C MET A 77 -7.95 -8.12 -5.83
N TYR A 78 -8.63 -8.40 -4.71
CA TYR A 78 -8.95 -9.77 -4.32
C TYR A 78 -10.00 -10.42 -5.19
N LEU A 79 -11.07 -9.70 -5.54
CA LEU A 79 -12.16 -10.21 -6.37
C LEU A 79 -11.63 -10.70 -7.73
N PHE A 80 -10.66 -10.01 -8.30
CA PHE A 80 -10.07 -10.32 -9.59
C PHE A 80 -8.69 -10.99 -9.50
N SER A 81 -8.20 -11.33 -8.31
CA SER A 81 -6.92 -12.03 -8.14
C SER A 81 -6.95 -13.43 -8.77
N ARG A 82 -5.91 -13.76 -9.52
CA ARG A 82 -5.60 -15.12 -9.94
C ARG A 82 -4.81 -15.89 -8.86
N ALA A 83 -3.98 -15.18 -8.10
CA ALA A 83 -3.25 -15.74 -6.97
C ALA A 83 -4.18 -16.07 -5.80
N PRO A 84 -3.87 -17.10 -5.00
CA PRO A 84 -4.60 -17.40 -3.77
C PRO A 84 -4.68 -16.19 -2.84
N ILE A 85 -5.79 -16.09 -2.08
CA ILE A 85 -6.01 -15.05 -1.07
C ILE A 85 -5.69 -15.65 0.29
N THR A 86 -4.43 -15.99 0.51
CA THR A 86 -3.90 -16.60 1.74
C THR A 86 -2.77 -15.73 2.30
N PRO A 87 -2.47 -15.81 3.61
CA PRO A 87 -1.37 -15.07 4.21
C PRO A 87 -0.02 -15.36 3.55
N TYR A 88 0.30 -16.64 3.38
CA TYR A 88 1.47 -17.12 2.65
C TYR A 88 1.08 -17.76 1.33
N LEU A 89 1.94 -17.62 0.33
CA LEU A 89 1.82 -18.22 -0.99
C LEU A 89 3.06 -19.09 -1.25
N GLN A 90 2.89 -20.09 -2.11
CA GLN A 90 3.99 -20.94 -2.54
C GLN A 90 4.83 -20.21 -3.60
N PRO A 91 6.15 -19.97 -3.39
CA PRO A 91 7.01 -19.30 -4.37
C PRO A 91 7.03 -19.99 -5.73
N GLU A 92 6.77 -21.29 -5.78
CA GLU A 92 6.71 -22.12 -6.99
C GLU A 92 5.58 -21.71 -7.95
N GLN A 93 4.57 -20.98 -7.45
CA GLN A 93 3.51 -20.38 -8.29
C GLN A 93 4.01 -19.18 -9.11
N PHE A 94 5.25 -18.72 -8.85
CA PHE A 94 5.89 -17.58 -9.49
C PHE A 94 7.25 -18.02 -10.06
N PRO A 95 7.24 -18.88 -11.09
CA PRO A 95 8.46 -19.53 -11.60
C PRO A 95 9.50 -18.54 -12.13
N GLU A 96 9.08 -17.34 -12.52
CA GLU A 96 9.99 -16.27 -12.93
C GLU A 96 10.94 -15.80 -11.81
N LEU A 97 10.59 -16.02 -10.53
CA LEU A 97 11.41 -15.62 -9.39
C LEU A 97 12.56 -16.62 -9.11
N VAL A 98 12.55 -17.79 -9.74
CA VAL A 98 13.61 -18.80 -9.60
C VAL A 98 14.98 -18.22 -9.93
N ILE A 99 15.06 -17.34 -10.94
CA ILE A 99 16.32 -16.68 -11.31
C ILE A 99 16.91 -15.84 -10.16
N LEU A 100 16.09 -15.23 -9.30
CA LEU A 100 16.60 -14.51 -8.12
C LEU A 100 17.17 -15.48 -7.09
N ARG A 101 16.49 -16.59 -6.85
CA ARG A 101 16.95 -17.63 -5.94
C ARG A 101 18.24 -18.29 -6.45
N ASP A 102 18.32 -18.62 -7.72
CA ASP A 102 19.49 -19.28 -8.29
C ASP A 102 20.72 -18.35 -8.33
N ASN A 103 20.53 -17.03 -8.27
CA ASN A 103 21.59 -16.02 -8.21
C ASN A 103 21.73 -15.36 -6.82
N TRP A 104 21.22 -16.00 -5.76
CA TRP A 104 21.17 -15.37 -4.44
C TRP A 104 22.56 -14.99 -3.89
N GLN A 105 23.62 -15.77 -4.18
CA GLN A 105 24.98 -15.42 -3.77
C GLN A 105 25.48 -14.14 -4.45
N THR A 106 25.21 -13.98 -5.75
CA THR A 106 25.57 -12.76 -6.49
C THR A 106 24.84 -11.52 -5.90
N ILE A 107 23.55 -11.69 -5.58
CA ILE A 107 22.73 -10.64 -4.97
C ILE A 107 23.23 -10.34 -3.54
N ARG A 108 23.56 -11.39 -2.78
CA ARG A 108 24.15 -11.27 -1.44
C ARG A 108 25.45 -10.49 -1.46
N ASP A 109 26.36 -10.81 -2.39
CA ASP A 109 27.69 -10.20 -2.46
C ASP A 109 27.60 -8.69 -2.72
N GLU A 110 26.69 -8.24 -3.62
CA GLU A 110 26.43 -6.81 -3.83
C GLU A 110 25.77 -6.16 -2.59
N GLY A 111 24.84 -6.85 -1.94
CA GLY A 111 24.23 -6.38 -0.69
C GLY A 111 25.25 -6.25 0.46
N GLN A 112 26.18 -7.20 0.57
CA GLN A 112 27.24 -7.19 1.56
C GLN A 112 28.23 -6.02 1.33
N GLN A 113 28.56 -5.74 0.07
CA GLN A 113 29.36 -4.56 -0.28
C GLN A 113 28.68 -3.26 0.14
N LEU A 114 27.36 -3.14 -0.09
CA LEU A 114 26.61 -1.97 0.36
C LEU A 114 26.57 -1.84 1.88
N MET A 115 26.50 -2.94 2.63
CA MET A 115 26.62 -2.92 4.10
C MET A 115 27.97 -2.41 4.52
N ALA A 116 29.05 -2.89 3.92
CA ALA A 116 30.43 -2.50 4.25
C ALA A 116 30.68 -1.00 4.05
N ILE A 117 30.10 -0.39 3.02
CA ILE A 117 30.18 1.06 2.74
C ILE A 117 29.01 1.86 3.34
N GLN A 118 28.21 1.26 4.21
CA GLN A 118 27.09 1.87 4.94
C GLN A 118 26.02 2.54 4.06
N GLN A 119 25.78 2.00 2.85
CA GLN A 119 24.75 2.50 1.96
C GLN A 119 23.35 1.94 2.29
N ILE A 120 23.25 0.81 3.00
CA ILE A 120 21.99 0.34 3.55
C ILE A 120 21.74 1.11 4.85
N LYS A 121 20.87 2.12 4.78
CA LYS A 121 20.70 3.12 5.84
C LYS A 121 19.23 3.52 6.06
N ALA A 122 18.96 4.08 7.22
CA ALA A 122 17.71 4.78 7.48
C ALA A 122 17.72 6.14 6.74
N SER A 123 16.54 6.64 6.35
CA SER A 123 16.42 8.01 5.86
C SER A 123 16.24 8.96 7.04
N ASP A 124 17.10 9.97 7.15
CA ASP A 124 17.03 11.06 8.11
C ASP A 124 16.40 12.36 7.54
N GLN A 125 16.27 12.44 6.23
CA GLN A 125 15.82 13.63 5.50
C GLN A 125 14.30 13.77 5.36
N PHE A 126 13.50 12.87 5.96
CA PHE A 126 12.04 12.82 5.81
C PHE A 126 11.58 12.77 4.34
N ASN A 127 12.31 12.06 3.52
CA ASN A 127 12.05 11.85 2.09
C ASN A 127 11.58 10.43 1.74
N ASP A 128 11.18 9.66 2.77
CA ASP A 128 10.67 8.29 2.65
C ASP A 128 9.43 8.10 3.54
N ALA A 129 8.27 8.45 3.01
CA ALA A 129 7.00 8.42 3.72
C ALA A 129 6.56 6.99 4.07
N GLY A 130 6.84 6.03 3.19
CA GLY A 130 6.42 4.64 3.31
C GLY A 130 7.05 3.96 4.53
N PHE A 131 8.34 4.14 4.71
CA PHE A 131 9.13 3.40 5.72
C PHE A 131 9.62 4.26 6.89
N ASN A 132 9.28 5.55 6.96
CA ASN A 132 9.73 6.47 8.01
C ASN A 132 9.48 5.97 9.45
N SER A 133 8.40 5.22 9.67
CA SER A 133 8.10 4.67 10.99
C SER A 133 9.04 3.52 11.38
N PHE A 134 9.56 2.77 10.41
CA PHE A 134 10.40 1.59 10.62
C PHE A 134 11.85 1.95 10.92
N PHE A 135 12.34 3.07 10.37
CA PHE A 135 13.67 3.57 10.71
C PHE A 135 13.86 3.84 12.22
N LYS A 136 12.77 4.18 12.92
CA LYS A 136 12.80 4.43 14.37
C LYS A 136 12.98 3.16 15.21
N THR A 137 12.77 2.02 14.61
CA THR A 137 12.90 0.70 15.24
C THR A 137 14.11 -0.07 14.71
N GLY A 138 15.04 0.64 14.03
CA GLY A 138 16.32 0.11 13.58
C GLY A 138 16.36 -0.39 12.15
N TRP A 139 15.22 -0.53 11.46
CA TRP A 139 15.19 -1.02 10.09
C TRP A 139 15.91 -0.06 9.12
N LYS A 140 16.61 -0.64 8.12
CA LYS A 140 17.36 0.10 7.11
C LYS A 140 17.10 -0.48 5.73
N ARG A 141 17.33 0.34 4.69
CA ARG A 141 17.09 -0.08 3.31
C ARG A 141 18.04 0.57 2.30
N PHE A 142 18.12 -0.06 1.11
CA PHE A 142 18.68 0.51 -0.10
C PHE A 142 17.81 0.10 -1.28
N TYR A 143 17.18 1.06 -1.99
CA TYR A 143 16.29 0.78 -3.11
C TYR A 143 17.07 0.38 -4.35
N LEU A 144 16.64 -0.70 -5.01
CA LEU A 144 17.15 -1.18 -6.29
C LEU A 144 16.25 -0.73 -7.44
N LYS A 145 14.91 -0.83 -7.24
CA LYS A 145 13.87 -0.51 -8.21
C LYS A 145 12.60 -0.09 -7.46
N TRP A 146 11.83 0.86 -8.02
CA TRP A 146 10.53 1.22 -7.45
C TRP A 146 9.51 1.57 -8.53
N TYR A 147 8.59 0.66 -8.84
CA TYR A 147 7.42 0.74 -9.74
C TYR A 147 7.66 1.25 -11.17
N GLU A 148 8.80 1.75 -11.50
CA GLU A 148 9.22 2.16 -12.84
C GLU A 148 10.56 1.47 -13.17
N ASP A 149 11.67 2.19 -13.03
CA ASP A 149 13.00 1.72 -13.35
C ASP A 149 13.88 1.66 -12.10
N SER A 150 15.08 1.10 -12.24
CA SER A 150 16.09 1.07 -11.20
C SER A 150 16.62 2.48 -10.92
N HIS A 151 17.00 2.75 -9.65
CA HIS A 151 17.66 3.99 -9.30
C HIS A 151 19.05 4.07 -9.93
N PRO A 152 19.52 5.26 -10.36
CA PRO A 152 20.88 5.45 -10.86
C PRO A 152 21.95 4.95 -9.88
N SER A 153 21.81 5.26 -8.58
CA SER A 153 22.70 4.75 -7.53
C SER A 153 22.76 3.22 -7.48
N ALA A 154 21.61 2.56 -7.63
CA ALA A 154 21.52 1.10 -7.62
C ALA A 154 22.16 0.49 -8.88
N MET A 155 21.99 1.12 -10.05
CA MET A 155 22.62 0.63 -11.29
C MET A 155 24.15 0.71 -11.22
N SER A 156 24.67 1.72 -10.53
CA SER A 156 26.10 1.92 -10.33
C SER A 156 26.68 0.94 -9.31
N LEU A 157 26.00 0.79 -8.15
CA LEU A 157 26.52 0.04 -7.01
C LEU A 157 26.15 -1.47 -7.03
N CYS A 158 25.04 -1.83 -7.71
CA CYS A 158 24.53 -3.19 -7.77
C CYS A 158 24.16 -3.58 -9.22
N PRO A 159 25.11 -3.52 -10.19
CA PRO A 159 24.81 -3.70 -11.61
C PRO A 159 24.25 -5.09 -11.93
N ARG A 160 24.72 -6.15 -11.26
CA ARG A 160 24.26 -7.52 -11.49
C ARG A 160 22.85 -7.74 -10.97
N THR A 161 22.55 -7.32 -9.75
CA THR A 161 21.21 -7.43 -9.15
C THR A 161 20.21 -6.60 -9.95
N THR A 162 20.54 -5.36 -10.33
CA THR A 162 19.63 -4.53 -11.13
C THR A 162 19.41 -5.09 -12.54
N ALA A 163 20.40 -5.75 -13.15
CA ALA A 163 20.22 -6.44 -14.42
C ALA A 163 19.24 -7.62 -14.31
N LEU A 164 19.34 -8.44 -13.27
CA LEU A 164 18.37 -9.52 -12.99
C LEU A 164 16.95 -8.95 -12.82
N LEU A 165 16.79 -7.90 -12.03
CA LEU A 165 15.49 -7.27 -11.75
C LEU A 165 14.86 -6.62 -12.99
N ARG A 166 15.66 -6.13 -13.95
CA ARG A 166 15.15 -5.62 -15.22
C ARG A 166 14.57 -6.72 -16.10
N GLY A 167 15.12 -7.91 -16.03
CA GLY A 167 14.60 -9.11 -16.73
C GLY A 167 13.26 -9.61 -16.17
N LEU A 168 12.76 -9.03 -15.05
CA LEU A 168 11.58 -9.48 -14.34
C LEU A 168 10.49 -8.38 -14.32
N PRO A 169 9.62 -8.30 -15.33
CA PRO A 169 8.56 -7.28 -15.40
C PRO A 169 7.53 -7.37 -14.27
N SER A 170 7.33 -8.56 -13.68
CA SER A 170 6.45 -8.78 -12.54
C SER A 170 6.98 -8.16 -11.25
N VAL A 171 8.29 -7.98 -11.10
CA VAL A 171 8.92 -7.30 -9.97
C VAL A 171 8.75 -5.80 -10.14
N LYS A 172 7.88 -5.16 -9.35
CA LYS A 172 7.57 -3.72 -9.43
C LYS A 172 8.44 -2.89 -8.50
N ALA A 173 8.78 -3.40 -7.33
CA ALA A 173 9.72 -2.77 -6.42
C ALA A 173 10.71 -3.82 -5.90
N ALA A 174 11.93 -3.38 -5.63
CA ALA A 174 12.95 -4.19 -4.99
C ALA A 174 13.90 -3.32 -4.17
N MET A 175 14.35 -3.85 -3.03
CA MET A 175 15.34 -3.20 -2.19
C MET A 175 16.11 -4.22 -1.36
N PHE A 176 17.30 -3.88 -0.96
CA PHE A 176 17.96 -4.51 0.18
C PHE A 176 17.35 -3.97 1.47
N ALA A 177 16.97 -4.88 2.37
CA ALA A 177 16.37 -4.53 3.65
C ALA A 177 17.12 -5.20 4.79
N GLU A 178 17.70 -4.37 5.67
CA GLU A 178 18.42 -4.82 6.86
C GLU A 178 17.52 -4.68 8.10
N LEU A 179 17.45 -5.73 8.90
CA LEU A 179 16.87 -5.72 10.23
C LEU A 179 17.99 -6.07 11.23
N PRO A 180 18.61 -5.09 11.88
CA PRO A 180 19.65 -5.32 12.89
C PRO A 180 19.15 -6.15 14.07
N ASP A 181 20.08 -6.74 14.81
CA ASP A 181 19.76 -7.39 16.08
C ASP A 181 19.07 -6.42 17.05
N GLY A 182 18.15 -6.91 17.86
CA GLY A 182 17.31 -6.11 18.77
C GLY A 182 16.25 -5.26 18.09
N SER A 183 16.19 -5.24 16.73
CA SER A 183 15.26 -4.43 15.97
C SER A 183 13.94 -5.15 15.70
N ARG A 184 12.89 -4.35 15.46
CA ARG A 184 11.56 -4.89 15.12
C ARG A 184 10.81 -4.00 14.15
N LEU A 185 9.95 -4.58 13.35
CA LEU A 185 8.89 -3.88 12.62
C LEU A 185 7.58 -4.02 13.40
N PRO A 186 6.92 -2.92 13.79
CA PRO A 186 5.67 -2.99 14.53
C PRO A 186 4.56 -3.62 13.67
N ARG A 187 3.57 -4.24 14.32
CA ARG A 187 2.42 -4.84 13.64
C ARG A 187 1.67 -3.82 12.79
N HIS A 188 1.55 -4.12 11.50
CA HIS A 188 0.93 -3.25 10.48
C HIS A 188 0.34 -4.08 9.34
N ARG A 189 -0.34 -3.40 8.42
CA ARG A 189 -0.72 -3.88 7.08
C ARG A 189 -0.15 -2.92 6.07
N ASP A 190 0.20 -3.42 4.89
CA ASP A 190 0.52 -2.54 3.78
C ASP A 190 -0.75 -2.09 3.06
N PRO A 191 -0.74 -0.91 2.41
CA PRO A 191 -1.96 -0.27 1.93
C PRO A 191 -2.53 -0.88 0.64
N TYR A 192 -1.73 -1.64 -0.12
CA TYR A 192 -2.04 -1.99 -1.50
C TYR A 192 -1.98 -3.49 -1.77
N ALA A 193 -3.13 -4.08 -2.11
CA ALA A 193 -3.25 -5.49 -2.43
C ALA A 193 -2.93 -5.84 -3.91
N GLY A 194 -2.56 -4.87 -4.72
CA GLY A 194 -2.16 -5.09 -6.11
C GLY A 194 -0.76 -5.66 -6.26
N SER A 195 -0.02 -5.79 -5.17
CA SER A 195 1.26 -6.49 -5.05
C SER A 195 1.18 -7.65 -4.07
N LEU A 196 2.19 -8.51 -4.14
CA LEU A 196 2.52 -9.58 -3.22
C LEU A 196 3.98 -9.41 -2.82
N ARG A 197 4.33 -9.71 -1.58
CA ARG A 197 5.67 -9.55 -1.06
C ARG A 197 6.48 -10.83 -1.22
N TYR A 198 7.66 -10.71 -1.83
CA TYR A 198 8.65 -11.76 -1.89
C TYR A 198 9.90 -11.32 -1.12
N HIS A 199 10.36 -12.14 -0.17
CA HIS A 199 11.64 -11.96 0.51
C HIS A 199 12.56 -13.13 0.17
N LEU A 200 13.82 -12.83 -0.21
CA LEU A 200 14.89 -13.80 -0.38
C LEU A 200 15.94 -13.55 0.71
N GLY A 201 16.23 -14.55 1.52
CA GLY A 201 17.29 -14.51 2.54
C GLY A 201 18.66 -14.39 1.88
N LEU A 202 19.45 -13.40 2.28
CA LEU A 202 20.79 -13.14 1.73
C LEU A 202 21.88 -13.37 2.77
N ILE A 203 21.76 -12.70 3.92
CA ILE A 203 22.59 -12.86 5.10
C ILE A 203 21.62 -12.93 6.26
N THR A 204 21.35 -14.12 6.73
CA THR A 204 20.40 -14.35 7.80
C THR A 204 21.07 -15.05 8.98
N PRO A 205 20.58 -14.86 10.19
CA PRO A 205 21.07 -15.59 11.35
C PRO A 205 20.84 -17.10 11.27
N ASN A 206 19.98 -17.56 10.35
CA ASN A 206 19.49 -18.94 10.29
C ASN A 206 18.88 -19.43 11.62
N ASP A 207 18.28 -18.53 12.38
CA ASP A 207 17.78 -18.68 13.74
C ASP A 207 16.30 -18.28 13.82
N ASP A 208 15.48 -19.04 14.52
CA ASP A 208 14.03 -18.80 14.66
C ASP A 208 13.68 -17.58 15.51
N ARG A 209 14.64 -16.98 16.19
CA ARG A 209 14.50 -15.68 16.86
C ARG A 209 14.53 -14.49 15.90
N CYS A 210 14.84 -14.73 14.60
CA CYS A 210 14.73 -13.75 13.52
C CYS A 210 13.61 -14.20 12.56
N PHE A 211 12.41 -13.61 12.70
CA PHE A 211 11.21 -14.06 12.00
C PHE A 211 10.31 -12.93 11.55
N ILE A 212 9.42 -13.26 10.63
CA ILE A 212 8.20 -12.50 10.31
C ILE A 212 6.99 -13.32 10.71
N GLU A 213 5.98 -12.67 11.29
CA GLU A 213 4.67 -13.28 11.54
C GLU A 213 3.64 -12.59 10.63
N VAL A 214 2.93 -13.36 9.82
CA VAL A 214 1.86 -12.90 8.93
C VAL A 214 0.58 -13.62 9.31
N ASP A 215 -0.43 -12.88 9.74
CA ASP A 215 -1.74 -13.41 10.18
C ASP A 215 -1.67 -14.50 11.25
N GLY A 216 -0.64 -14.44 12.12
CA GLY A 216 -0.41 -15.39 13.22
C GLY A 216 0.44 -16.61 12.85
N GLU A 217 0.95 -16.69 11.61
CA GLU A 217 1.86 -17.75 11.18
C GLU A 217 3.27 -17.18 11.05
N ARG A 218 4.29 -17.87 11.61
CA ARG A 218 5.68 -17.43 11.61
C ARG A 218 6.47 -18.07 10.49
N TYR A 219 7.36 -17.28 9.92
CA TYR A 219 8.42 -17.72 9.02
C TYR A 219 9.75 -17.12 9.45
N SER A 220 10.77 -17.96 9.60
CA SER A 220 12.14 -17.54 9.95
C SER A 220 13.02 -17.61 8.70
N TRP A 221 13.68 -16.50 8.36
CA TRP A 221 14.49 -16.43 7.14
C TRP A 221 15.72 -17.35 7.21
N ARG A 222 16.04 -17.95 6.07
CA ARG A 222 17.22 -18.76 5.83
C ARG A 222 17.95 -18.25 4.58
N ASP A 223 19.28 -18.41 4.55
CA ASP A 223 20.10 -18.00 3.42
C ASP A 223 19.72 -18.77 2.16
N GLY A 224 19.50 -18.06 1.05
CA GLY A 224 19.10 -18.62 -0.23
C GLY A 224 17.65 -19.07 -0.32
N GLU A 225 16.85 -18.99 0.77
CA GLU A 225 15.45 -19.37 0.76
C GLU A 225 14.54 -18.16 0.50
N GLY A 226 13.51 -18.39 -0.31
CA GLY A 226 12.49 -17.38 -0.62
C GLY A 226 11.17 -17.64 0.10
N VAL A 227 10.54 -16.59 0.58
CA VAL A 227 9.18 -16.64 1.13
C VAL A 227 8.29 -15.63 0.41
N MET A 228 7.04 -16.01 0.14
CA MET A 228 6.05 -15.15 -0.48
C MET A 228 4.83 -15.02 0.40
N PHE A 229 4.33 -13.79 0.57
CA PHE A 229 3.16 -13.51 1.41
C PHE A 229 2.38 -12.29 0.91
N ASP A 230 1.14 -12.19 1.37
CA ASP A 230 0.28 -11.03 1.13
C ASP A 230 0.46 -10.03 2.28
N GLU A 231 1.16 -8.95 2.00
CA GLU A 231 1.51 -7.88 2.95
C GLU A 231 0.31 -7.09 3.50
N THR A 232 -0.87 -7.30 2.95
CA THR A 232 -2.10 -6.68 3.43
C THR A 232 -2.78 -7.44 4.58
N TYR A 233 -2.28 -8.63 4.94
CA TYR A 233 -2.56 -9.23 6.25
C TYR A 233 -1.77 -8.52 7.35
N LEU A 234 -2.25 -8.59 8.59
CA LEU A 234 -1.50 -8.08 9.73
C LEU A 234 -0.20 -8.86 9.89
N HIS A 235 0.93 -8.15 9.82
CA HIS A 235 2.24 -8.73 9.96
C HIS A 235 3.17 -7.85 10.80
N TYR A 236 4.20 -8.49 11.35
CA TYR A 236 5.30 -7.84 12.05
C TYR A 236 6.56 -8.70 11.95
N ALA A 237 7.72 -8.13 12.21
CA ALA A 237 8.98 -8.85 12.20
C ALA A 237 9.83 -8.48 13.41
N GLU A 238 10.60 -9.43 13.90
CA GLU A 238 11.54 -9.25 15.02
C GLU A 238 12.86 -9.95 14.71
N ASN A 239 13.93 -9.39 15.22
CA ASN A 239 15.24 -10.00 15.20
C ASN A 239 15.87 -9.91 16.61
N GLN A 240 15.99 -11.06 17.28
CA GLN A 240 16.56 -11.23 18.62
C GLN A 240 17.65 -12.30 18.59
N SER A 241 18.36 -12.43 17.46
CA SER A 241 19.28 -13.54 17.19
C SER A 241 20.73 -13.25 17.55
N GLY A 242 21.08 -12.01 17.86
CA GLY A 242 22.47 -11.56 18.05
C GLY A 242 23.20 -11.18 16.75
N GLN A 243 22.54 -11.30 15.58
CA GLN A 243 23.12 -11.00 14.27
C GLN A 243 22.16 -10.18 13.41
N ASN A 244 22.69 -9.36 12.51
CA ASN A 244 21.88 -8.60 11.56
C ASN A 244 21.32 -9.53 10.47
N ARG A 245 20.12 -9.21 9.98
CA ARG A 245 19.50 -9.90 8.85
C ARG A 245 19.45 -8.97 7.63
N LEU A 246 19.98 -9.44 6.49
CA LEU A 246 19.83 -8.83 5.17
C LEU A 246 18.98 -9.71 4.26
N ILE A 247 17.99 -9.12 3.61
CA ILE A 247 17.17 -9.78 2.59
C ILE A 247 17.09 -8.92 1.32
N LEU A 248 16.83 -9.58 0.19
CA LEU A 248 16.21 -8.93 -0.96
C LEU A 248 14.69 -8.92 -0.72
N PHE A 249 14.11 -7.76 -0.71
CA PHE A 249 12.69 -7.50 -0.57
C PHE A 249 12.12 -7.08 -1.91
N CYS A 250 11.07 -7.73 -2.40
CA CYS A 250 10.44 -7.41 -3.67
C CYS A 250 8.92 -7.30 -3.54
N ASP A 251 8.34 -6.35 -4.27
CA ASP A 251 6.91 -6.32 -4.58
C ASP A 251 6.69 -6.95 -5.95
N ILE A 252 5.92 -8.01 -5.98
CA ILE A 252 5.54 -8.72 -7.19
C ILE A 252 4.13 -8.29 -7.58
N GLU A 253 3.92 -7.86 -8.81
CA GLU A 253 2.59 -7.50 -9.28
C GLU A 253 1.63 -8.68 -9.13
N ARG A 254 0.52 -8.48 -8.42
CA ARG A 254 -0.49 -9.53 -8.25
C ARG A 254 -1.07 -9.92 -9.60
N PRO A 255 -1.03 -11.19 -10.00
CA PRO A 255 -1.62 -11.63 -11.24
C PRO A 255 -3.16 -11.58 -11.16
N MET A 256 -3.79 -10.98 -12.17
CA MET A 256 -5.24 -10.85 -12.25
C MET A 256 -5.85 -11.88 -13.22
N ARG A 257 -7.10 -12.26 -12.98
CA ARG A 257 -7.85 -13.23 -13.83
C ARG A 257 -8.13 -12.68 -15.22
N TYR A 258 -8.36 -11.36 -15.33
CA TYR A 258 -8.76 -10.70 -16.56
C TYR A 258 -7.74 -9.63 -16.97
N ARG A 259 -7.49 -9.52 -18.28
CA ARG A 259 -6.52 -8.56 -18.84
C ARG A 259 -6.85 -7.11 -18.46
N TRP A 260 -8.14 -6.74 -18.48
CA TRP A 260 -8.54 -5.39 -18.09
C TRP A 260 -8.25 -5.11 -16.60
N ALA A 261 -8.48 -6.08 -15.71
CA ALA A 261 -8.15 -5.93 -14.29
C ALA A 261 -6.64 -5.86 -14.08
N GLN A 262 -5.84 -6.61 -14.86
CA GLN A 262 -4.37 -6.49 -14.88
C GLN A 262 -3.93 -5.09 -15.32
N SER A 263 -4.58 -4.53 -16.36
CA SER A 263 -4.27 -3.15 -16.82
C SER A 263 -4.60 -2.11 -15.76
N VAL A 264 -5.72 -2.27 -15.03
CA VAL A 264 -6.07 -1.40 -13.89
C VAL A 264 -5.02 -1.52 -12.78
N ASN A 265 -4.62 -2.74 -12.40
CA ASN A 265 -3.58 -2.96 -11.40
C ASN A 265 -2.25 -2.31 -11.82
N HIS A 266 -1.84 -2.52 -13.05
CA HIS A 266 -0.63 -1.93 -13.61
C HIS A 266 -0.67 -0.40 -13.60
N TRP A 267 -1.80 0.19 -14.01
CA TRP A 267 -2.00 1.65 -14.01
C TRP A 267 -1.92 2.22 -12.59
N LEU A 268 -2.54 1.57 -11.60
CA LEU A 268 -2.49 1.98 -10.19
C LEU A 268 -1.06 1.88 -9.63
N GLY A 269 -0.37 0.78 -9.88
CA GLY A 269 1.03 0.61 -9.49
C GLY A 269 1.90 1.74 -10.05
N ARG A 270 1.77 1.99 -11.33
CA ARG A 270 2.58 3.00 -12.05
C ARG A 270 2.29 4.44 -11.62
N ASN A 271 1.04 4.78 -11.30
CA ASN A 271 0.66 6.17 -10.99
C ASN A 271 0.59 6.44 -9.47
N LEU A 272 0.10 5.49 -8.69
CA LEU A 272 -0.09 5.68 -7.25
C LEU A 272 1.15 5.27 -6.46
N MET A 273 1.70 4.07 -6.72
CA MET A 273 2.84 3.55 -5.95
C MET A 273 4.16 4.22 -6.35
N SER A 274 4.34 4.61 -7.61
CA SER A 274 5.52 5.37 -8.05
C SER A 274 5.61 6.75 -7.38
N ALA A 275 4.47 7.35 -7.00
CA ALA A 275 4.45 8.61 -6.27
C ALA A 275 5.14 8.52 -4.89
N ALA A 276 5.30 7.31 -4.34
CA ALA A 276 6.01 7.05 -3.08
C ALA A 276 7.51 6.70 -3.28
N THR A 277 8.06 6.83 -4.50
CA THR A 277 9.48 6.59 -4.76
C THR A 277 10.36 7.43 -3.84
N ALA A 278 11.30 6.78 -3.12
CA ALA A 278 12.24 7.44 -2.23
C ALA A 278 13.69 7.25 -2.72
N PRO A 279 14.56 8.25 -2.60
CA PRO A 279 15.94 8.17 -3.06
C PRO A 279 16.83 7.41 -2.07
N ASN A 280 17.93 6.82 -2.56
CA ASN A 280 19.05 6.37 -1.72
C ASN A 280 20.01 7.53 -1.43
N GLU A 281 20.29 8.34 -2.47
CA GLU A 281 21.22 9.46 -2.43
C GLU A 281 20.79 10.59 -3.39
N GLU A 282 21.53 11.69 -3.39
CA GLU A 282 21.28 12.79 -4.34
C GLU A 282 21.44 12.33 -5.78
N GLY A 283 20.49 12.71 -6.65
CA GLY A 283 20.43 12.26 -8.05
C GLY A 283 19.44 11.12 -8.30
N ASP A 284 19.01 10.41 -7.26
CA ASP A 284 17.96 9.41 -7.40
C ASP A 284 16.57 10.03 -7.55
N ARG A 285 15.64 9.27 -8.15
CA ARG A 285 14.26 9.72 -8.33
C ARG A 285 13.54 9.83 -6.98
N THR A 286 12.78 10.92 -6.83
CA THR A 286 11.91 11.16 -5.66
C THR A 286 10.49 11.42 -6.13
N GLY A 287 9.55 10.62 -5.68
CA GLY A 287 8.13 10.74 -6.01
C GLY A 287 7.45 11.93 -5.32
N GLY A 288 6.30 12.35 -5.87
CA GLY A 288 5.57 13.53 -5.39
C GLY A 288 5.18 13.46 -3.91
N VAL A 289 4.77 12.28 -3.41
CA VAL A 289 4.43 12.06 -2.01
C VAL A 289 5.64 12.34 -1.11
N ASN A 290 6.83 11.87 -1.50
CA ASN A 290 8.04 12.05 -0.71
C ASN A 290 8.57 13.48 -0.76
N LYS A 291 8.38 14.20 -1.89
CA LYS A 291 8.68 15.64 -1.96
C LYS A 291 7.83 16.46 -0.97
N LEU A 292 6.57 16.07 -0.77
CA LEU A 292 5.65 16.73 0.15
C LEU A 292 5.78 16.21 1.60
N PHE A 293 6.42 15.08 1.81
CA PHE A 293 6.43 14.40 3.11
C PHE A 293 7.01 15.24 4.24
N LYS A 294 8.03 16.04 3.99
CA LYS A 294 8.62 16.96 4.99
C LYS A 294 7.57 17.94 5.56
N TYR A 295 6.66 18.44 4.72
CA TYR A 295 5.57 19.34 5.14
C TYR A 295 4.49 18.58 5.93
N ILE A 296 4.08 17.41 5.43
CA ILE A 296 3.14 16.52 6.11
C ILE A 296 3.68 16.12 7.49
N TYR A 297 4.99 15.85 7.58
CA TYR A 297 5.65 15.51 8.84
C TYR A 297 5.65 16.69 9.83
N ALA A 298 5.83 17.92 9.36
CA ALA A 298 5.73 19.11 10.20
C ALA A 298 4.33 19.26 10.82
N VAL A 299 3.28 19.10 10.01
CA VAL A 299 1.88 19.08 10.48
C VAL A 299 1.66 17.94 11.49
N ARG A 300 2.16 16.74 11.21
CA ARG A 300 2.09 15.60 12.12
C ARG A 300 2.81 15.86 13.46
N LYS A 301 3.90 16.62 13.45
CA LYS A 301 4.61 17.02 14.67
C LYS A 301 3.74 17.92 15.56
N VAL A 302 3.01 18.88 14.94
CA VAL A 302 2.03 19.72 15.66
C VAL A 302 0.92 18.86 16.25
N GLY A 303 0.34 17.93 15.46
CA GLY A 303 -0.68 17.01 15.94
C GLY A 303 -0.21 16.14 17.12
N LYS A 304 1.07 15.68 17.11
CA LYS A 304 1.64 14.95 18.25
C LYS A 304 1.78 15.80 19.49
N ARG A 305 2.20 17.07 19.37
CA ARG A 305 2.27 18.02 20.48
C ARG A 305 0.89 18.28 21.09
N LEU A 306 -0.11 18.52 20.24
CA LEU A 306 -1.50 18.69 20.67
C LEU A 306 -2.03 17.45 21.40
N LYS A 307 -1.75 16.25 20.89
CA LYS A 307 -2.11 14.98 21.53
C LYS A 307 -1.42 14.78 22.89
N ALA A 308 -0.16 15.21 23.02
CA ALA A 308 0.57 15.13 24.28
C ALA A 308 0.02 16.11 25.31
N TRP A 309 -0.40 17.33 24.89
CA TRP A 309 -0.97 18.35 25.73
C TRP A 309 -2.43 17.99 26.15
N ASN A 310 -3.29 17.63 25.19
CA ASN A 310 -4.68 17.23 25.46
C ASN A 310 -5.11 16.11 24.53
N ARG A 311 -5.05 14.87 25.05
CA ARG A 311 -5.38 13.67 24.29
C ARG A 311 -6.84 13.63 23.82
N THR A 312 -7.78 14.01 24.69
CA THR A 312 -9.21 14.02 24.41
C THR A 312 -9.54 15.07 23.36
N GLY A 313 -9.07 16.31 23.55
CA GLY A 313 -9.24 17.41 22.60
C GLY A 313 -8.68 17.08 21.22
N TYR A 314 -7.50 16.46 21.16
CA TYR A 314 -6.93 15.99 19.89
C TYR A 314 -7.85 15.01 19.14
N TYR A 315 -8.43 14.04 19.84
CA TYR A 315 -9.32 13.06 19.19
C TYR A 315 -10.66 13.69 18.79
N ILE A 316 -11.20 14.61 19.57
CA ILE A 316 -12.42 15.36 19.22
C ILE A 316 -12.18 16.15 17.92
N ILE A 317 -11.13 16.95 17.86
CA ILE A 317 -10.77 17.73 16.66
C ILE A 317 -10.55 16.82 15.45
N LYS A 318 -9.82 15.72 15.66
CA LYS A 318 -9.56 14.72 14.62
C LYS A 318 -10.87 14.17 14.04
N TRP A 319 -11.79 13.74 14.87
CA TRP A 319 -13.05 13.15 14.42
C TRP A 319 -14.01 14.16 13.81
N ILE A 320 -14.05 15.40 14.31
CA ILE A 320 -14.79 16.50 13.70
C ILE A 320 -14.24 16.79 12.29
N LEU A 321 -12.93 16.86 12.14
CA LEU A 321 -12.29 17.10 10.84
C LEU A 321 -12.59 15.98 9.84
N PHE A 322 -12.36 14.73 10.22
CA PHE A 322 -12.62 13.58 9.36
C PHE A 322 -14.11 13.41 9.05
N GLY A 323 -14.97 13.56 10.05
CA GLY A 323 -16.42 13.51 9.87
C GLY A 323 -16.93 14.64 8.99
N GLY A 324 -16.41 15.86 9.17
CA GLY A 324 -16.74 17.02 8.34
C GLY A 324 -16.33 16.84 6.87
N ILE A 325 -15.12 16.31 6.62
CA ILE A 325 -14.66 15.99 5.26
C ILE A 325 -15.55 14.91 4.63
N ALA A 326 -15.82 13.82 5.35
CA ALA A 326 -16.68 12.75 4.88
C ALA A 326 -18.10 13.22 4.58
N ALA A 327 -18.69 14.02 5.47
CA ALA A 327 -19.98 14.64 5.26
C ALA A 327 -19.96 15.60 4.06
N GLY A 328 -18.94 16.45 3.95
CA GLY A 328 -18.78 17.36 2.82
C GLY A 328 -18.74 16.61 1.47
N ILE A 329 -17.98 15.53 1.39
CA ILE A 329 -17.94 14.67 0.18
C ILE A 329 -19.32 14.05 -0.07
N PHE A 330 -19.97 13.51 0.96
CA PHE A 330 -21.27 12.84 0.83
C PHE A 330 -22.40 13.78 0.37
N PHE A 331 -22.36 15.04 0.80
CA PHE A 331 -23.39 16.04 0.44
C PHE A 331 -23.04 16.83 -0.83
N ALA A 332 -21.77 16.86 -1.25
CA ALA A 332 -21.34 17.56 -2.46
C ALA A 332 -21.54 16.71 -3.74
N VAL A 333 -21.63 15.40 -3.62
CA VAL A 333 -21.93 14.44 -4.70
C VAL A 333 -23.42 14.09 -4.65
#